data_0ea09c009fec8739cf8c463fe22940cd
#
_entry.id   0ea09c009fec8739cf8c463fe22940cd
#
_cell.length_a   1.000
_cell.length_b   1.000
_cell.length_c   1.000
_cell.angle_alpha   90.00
_cell.angle_beta   90.00
_cell.angle_gamma   90.00
#
_symmetry.space_group_name_H-M   'P 1'
#
loop_
_entity.id
_entity.type
_entity.pdbx_description
1 polymer ?
#
loop_
_entity_poly.entity_id
_entity_poly.type
_entity_poly.pdbx_seq_one_letter_code
_entity_poly.pdbx_strand_id
1 'polypeptide(L)'
;MSNSLDANPTEALASATAARYQALSPAAVASLSVAPFSILTALWWPLAIIPLTGIALGWHAQRYIRRTPDEWTGLKLARAGIAVSAVLWVLGYGWLIFAHSSEVPYGYQWVTYEMLQPDPNTPTQPIPQTALDMQDRKVFIQGYMQPRRRQTGIKEFILCPSNGECSFCIPNPKRTEMIRVVLQGDMETFYTTHQIGVAGRLRVDVNDPSGVPYSLDAEKLQ
;
A
#
# COMPACT_ATOMS: atom_id res chain seq x y z
N MET A 1 -75.09 -27.51 16.57
CA MET A 1 -74.26 -28.67 16.19
C MET A 1 -73.80 -28.46 14.76
N SER A 2 -72.50 -28.62 14.55
CA SER A 2 -71.79 -28.88 13.29
C SER A 2 -71.79 -27.79 12.19
N ASN A 3 -70.68 -27.12 12.06
CA ASN A 3 -70.03 -26.94 10.76
C ASN A 3 -68.55 -26.60 10.98
N SER A 4 -67.69 -27.61 11.17
CA SER A 4 -66.29 -27.51 11.28
C SER A 4 -65.57 -28.56 10.42
N LEU A 5 -66.00 -28.79 9.18
CA LEU A 5 -65.42 -29.84 8.34
C LEU A 5 -65.44 -29.46 6.86
N ASP A 6 -64.92 -28.31 6.44
CA ASP A 6 -64.58 -28.13 5.02
C ASP A 6 -63.42 -27.10 4.89
N ALA A 7 -62.32 -27.34 5.56
CA ALA A 7 -61.06 -26.73 5.17
C ALA A 7 -60.54 -27.51 3.95
N ASN A 8 -60.71 -26.95 2.79
CA ASN A 8 -60.22 -27.49 1.53
C ASN A 8 -58.71 -27.77 1.63
N PRO A 9 -58.28 -29.03 1.52
CA PRO A 9 -56.87 -29.40 1.66
C PRO A 9 -55.96 -28.68 0.66
N THR A 10 -56.51 -28.22 -0.46
CA THR A 10 -55.79 -27.41 -1.45
C THR A 10 -55.49 -25.99 -0.96
N GLU A 11 -56.39 -25.36 -0.18
CA GLU A 11 -56.17 -24.06 0.41
C GLU A 11 -55.14 -24.11 1.58
N ALA A 12 -55.19 -25.19 2.37
CA ALA A 12 -54.22 -25.44 3.41
C ALA A 12 -52.81 -25.70 2.84
N LEU A 13 -52.70 -26.42 1.72
CA LEU A 13 -51.46 -26.63 1.00
C LEU A 13 -50.97 -25.34 0.31
N ALA A 14 -51.83 -24.53 -0.25
CA ALA A 14 -51.50 -23.26 -0.88
C ALA A 14 -51.02 -22.24 0.17
N SER A 15 -51.66 -22.17 1.32
CA SER A 15 -51.26 -21.31 2.43
C SER A 15 -49.95 -21.76 3.06
N ALA A 16 -49.71 -23.08 3.19
CA ALA A 16 -48.44 -23.63 3.69
C ALA A 16 -47.27 -23.40 2.72
N THR A 17 -47.54 -23.40 1.41
CA THR A 17 -46.50 -23.09 0.39
C THR A 17 -46.23 -21.60 0.29
N ALA A 18 -47.24 -20.75 0.41
CA ALA A 18 -47.09 -19.28 0.42
C ALA A 18 -46.36 -18.80 1.65
N ALA A 19 -46.54 -19.44 2.83
CA ALA A 19 -45.86 -19.08 4.07
C ALA A 19 -44.32 -19.38 4.07
N ARG A 20 -43.80 -20.09 3.07
CA ARG A 20 -42.39 -20.46 2.97
C ARG A 20 -41.58 -19.61 2.00
N TYR A 21 -42.21 -18.74 1.22
CA TYR A 21 -41.50 -17.91 0.27
C TYR A 21 -41.09 -16.58 0.90
N GLN A 22 -39.97 -16.60 1.61
CA GLN A 22 -39.29 -15.36 2.07
C GLN A 22 -38.31 -14.92 1.00
N ALA A 23 -38.42 -13.67 0.56
CA ALA A 23 -37.51 -13.11 -0.42
C ALA A 23 -36.12 -12.90 0.17
N LEU A 24 -35.06 -13.20 -0.59
CA LEU A 24 -33.68 -12.86 -0.21
C LEU A 24 -33.53 -11.35 -0.26
N SER A 25 -32.92 -10.76 0.79
CA SER A 25 -32.65 -9.33 0.82
C SER A 25 -31.62 -8.97 -0.28
N PRO A 26 -31.96 -8.03 -1.20
CA PRO A 26 -31.03 -7.59 -2.24
C PRO A 26 -29.71 -7.05 -1.69
N ALA A 27 -29.77 -6.39 -0.53
CA ALA A 27 -28.58 -5.88 0.15
C ALA A 27 -27.66 -6.99 0.70
N ALA A 28 -28.23 -8.14 1.11
CA ALA A 28 -27.45 -9.30 1.54
C ALA A 28 -26.75 -9.98 0.35
N VAL A 29 -27.41 -10.05 -0.79
CA VAL A 29 -26.79 -10.55 -2.03
C VAL A 29 -25.71 -9.59 -2.51
N ALA A 30 -25.97 -8.28 -2.52
CA ALA A 30 -25.00 -7.25 -2.90
C ALA A 30 -23.73 -7.27 -2.01
N SER A 31 -23.88 -7.45 -0.68
CA SER A 31 -22.73 -7.55 0.20
C SER A 31 -21.82 -8.73 -0.11
N LEU A 32 -22.39 -9.86 -0.48
CA LEU A 32 -21.63 -11.04 -0.84
C LEU A 32 -20.97 -10.91 -2.23
N SER A 33 -21.64 -10.24 -3.19
CA SER A 33 -21.07 -10.02 -4.53
C SER A 33 -19.92 -9.01 -4.53
N VAL A 34 -19.90 -8.06 -3.59
CA VAL A 34 -18.79 -7.09 -3.43
C VAL A 34 -17.56 -7.73 -2.77
N ALA A 35 -17.74 -8.80 -1.98
CA ALA A 35 -16.64 -9.43 -1.23
C ALA A 35 -15.44 -9.85 -2.10
N PRO A 36 -15.58 -10.51 -3.26
CA PRO A 36 -14.41 -10.89 -4.09
C PRO A 36 -13.64 -9.71 -4.65
N PHE A 37 -14.31 -8.56 -4.88
CA PHE A 37 -13.63 -7.34 -5.34
C PHE A 37 -12.72 -6.74 -4.27
N SER A 38 -12.84 -7.17 -3.03
CA SER A 38 -11.93 -6.75 -1.96
C SER A 38 -10.48 -7.19 -2.19
N ILE A 39 -10.23 -8.19 -3.04
CA ILE A 39 -8.88 -8.60 -3.44
C ILE A 39 -8.16 -7.48 -4.21
N LEU A 40 -8.90 -6.61 -4.94
CA LEU A 40 -8.33 -5.49 -5.66
C LEU A 40 -7.68 -4.43 -4.73
N THR A 41 -8.01 -4.44 -3.44
CA THR A 41 -7.37 -3.53 -2.47
C THR A 41 -5.87 -3.77 -2.31
N ALA A 42 -5.39 -4.97 -2.65
CA ALA A 42 -3.97 -5.28 -2.67
C ALA A 42 -3.20 -4.58 -3.81
N LEU A 43 -3.91 -4.10 -4.85
CA LEU A 43 -3.29 -3.43 -5.99
C LEU A 43 -3.09 -1.93 -5.77
N TRP A 44 -3.97 -1.29 -5.00
CA TRP A 44 -3.88 0.16 -4.82
C TRP A 44 -4.58 0.61 -3.52
N TRP A 45 -3.89 1.45 -2.75
CA TRP A 45 -4.35 2.05 -1.50
C TRP A 45 -5.79 2.64 -1.54
N PRO A 46 -6.23 3.44 -2.56
CA PRO A 46 -7.58 3.99 -2.57
C PRO A 46 -8.70 2.94 -2.68
N LEU A 47 -8.41 1.73 -3.12
CA LEU A 47 -9.37 0.64 -3.25
C LEU A 47 -9.83 0.05 -1.89
N ALA A 48 -9.25 0.51 -0.80
CA ALA A 48 -9.68 0.22 0.57
C ALA A 48 -11.15 0.54 0.86
N ILE A 49 -11.74 1.44 0.08
CA ILE A 49 -13.16 1.81 0.20
C ILE A 49 -14.07 0.63 -0.15
N ILE A 50 -13.64 -0.27 -1.04
CA ILE A 50 -14.46 -1.41 -1.51
C ILE A 50 -14.89 -2.33 -0.36
N PRO A 51 -14.00 -2.89 0.48
CA PRO A 51 -14.43 -3.75 1.58
C PRO A 51 -15.24 -3.00 2.64
N LEU A 52 -15.00 -1.71 2.85
CA LEU A 52 -15.80 -0.89 3.75
C LEU A 52 -17.25 -0.75 3.27
N THR A 53 -17.47 -0.59 1.96
CA THR A 53 -18.84 -0.59 1.40
C THR A 53 -19.52 -1.95 1.57
N GLY A 54 -18.79 -3.06 1.42
CA GLY A 54 -19.28 -4.41 1.67
C GLY A 54 -19.74 -4.61 3.13
N ILE A 55 -18.95 -4.15 4.09
CA ILE A 55 -19.29 -4.20 5.52
C ILE A 55 -20.51 -3.32 5.82
N ALA A 56 -20.55 -2.10 5.29
CA ALA A 56 -21.68 -1.18 5.48
C ALA A 56 -22.99 -1.73 4.93
N LEU A 57 -22.96 -2.28 3.70
CA LEU A 57 -24.12 -2.94 3.07
C LEU A 57 -24.58 -4.16 3.87
N GLY A 58 -23.65 -4.99 4.32
CA GLY A 58 -23.94 -6.15 5.15
C GLY A 58 -24.56 -5.76 6.49
N TRP A 59 -24.07 -4.71 7.13
CA TRP A 59 -24.64 -4.19 8.38
C TRP A 59 -26.04 -3.61 8.15
N HIS A 60 -26.22 -2.82 7.09
CA HIS A 60 -27.52 -2.29 6.72
C HIS A 60 -28.53 -3.42 6.47
N ALA A 61 -28.15 -4.44 5.69
CA ALA A 61 -28.96 -5.62 5.43
C ALA A 61 -29.33 -6.36 6.73
N GLN A 62 -28.38 -6.57 7.63
CA GLN A 62 -28.62 -7.22 8.92
C GLN A 62 -29.61 -6.43 9.78
N ARG A 63 -29.48 -5.10 9.82
CA ARG A 63 -30.40 -4.24 10.58
C ARG A 63 -31.81 -4.24 9.98
N TYR A 64 -31.90 -4.26 8.65
CA TYR A 64 -33.18 -4.29 7.94
C TYR A 64 -33.89 -5.63 8.15
N ILE A 65 -33.23 -6.76 7.93
CA ILE A 65 -33.79 -8.12 8.13
C ILE A 65 -34.25 -8.33 9.58
N ARG A 66 -33.52 -7.79 10.58
CA ARG A 66 -33.94 -7.88 11.98
C ARG A 66 -35.21 -7.10 12.32
N ARG A 67 -35.54 -6.06 11.53
CA ARG A 67 -36.74 -5.23 11.76
C ARG A 67 -37.98 -5.81 11.07
N THR A 68 -37.80 -6.59 10.03
CA THR A 68 -38.90 -7.22 9.24
C THR A 68 -38.61 -8.70 9.01
N PRO A 69 -38.62 -9.53 10.08
CA PRO A 69 -38.22 -10.94 9.98
C PRO A 69 -39.21 -11.81 9.16
N ASP A 70 -40.47 -11.38 9.03
CA ASP A 70 -41.49 -12.10 8.31
C ASP A 70 -41.44 -11.97 6.79
N GLU A 71 -40.79 -10.88 6.29
CA GLU A 71 -40.72 -10.58 4.86
C GLU A 71 -39.38 -11.01 4.23
N TRP A 72 -38.29 -10.92 5.00
CA TRP A 72 -36.93 -11.06 4.46
C TRP A 72 -36.12 -12.12 5.18
N THR A 73 -35.47 -12.98 4.38
CA THR A 73 -34.50 -13.96 4.86
C THR A 73 -33.08 -13.64 4.35
N GLY A 74 -32.06 -14.28 4.93
CA GLY A 74 -30.66 -14.09 4.48
C GLY A 74 -29.73 -13.51 5.53
N LEU A 75 -30.10 -13.53 6.82
CA LEU A 75 -29.23 -13.05 7.92
C LEU A 75 -27.87 -13.75 7.95
N LYS A 76 -27.85 -15.06 7.62
CA LYS A 76 -26.61 -15.84 7.52
C LYS A 76 -25.72 -15.34 6.37
N LEU A 77 -26.34 -15.01 5.21
CA LEU A 77 -25.63 -14.44 4.06
C LEU A 77 -25.03 -13.06 4.38
N ALA A 78 -25.81 -12.17 5.01
CA ALA A 78 -25.35 -10.86 5.42
C ALA A 78 -24.15 -10.95 6.39
N ARG A 79 -24.20 -11.87 7.36
CA ARG A 79 -23.10 -12.13 8.28
C ARG A 79 -21.86 -12.71 7.56
N ALA A 80 -22.09 -13.64 6.63
CA ALA A 80 -21.01 -14.21 5.82
C ALA A 80 -20.35 -13.12 4.98
N GLY A 81 -21.12 -12.25 4.33
CA GLY A 81 -20.60 -11.13 3.56
C GLY A 81 -19.73 -10.18 4.40
N ILE A 82 -20.18 -9.80 5.59
CA ILE A 82 -19.41 -8.97 6.53
C ILE A 82 -18.11 -9.68 6.93
N ALA A 83 -18.18 -10.96 7.33
CA ALA A 83 -17.04 -11.71 7.79
C ALA A 83 -15.98 -11.86 6.68
N VAL A 84 -16.39 -12.24 5.48
CA VAL A 84 -15.49 -12.40 4.32
C VAL A 84 -14.84 -11.05 3.96
N SER A 85 -15.62 -9.96 3.90
CA SER A 85 -15.08 -8.63 3.61
C SER A 85 -14.10 -8.17 4.67
N ALA A 86 -14.38 -8.41 5.95
CA ALA A 86 -13.48 -8.05 7.05
C ALA A 86 -12.18 -8.86 7.02
N VAL A 87 -12.25 -10.17 6.78
CA VAL A 87 -11.07 -11.04 6.67
C VAL A 87 -10.20 -10.61 5.49
N LEU A 88 -10.78 -10.40 4.31
CA LEU A 88 -10.04 -9.96 3.13
C LEU A 88 -9.43 -8.58 3.32
N TRP A 89 -10.12 -7.68 4.03
CA TRP A 89 -9.59 -6.36 4.36
C TRP A 89 -8.35 -6.46 5.28
N VAL A 90 -8.43 -7.25 6.35
CA VAL A 90 -7.31 -7.46 7.29
C VAL A 90 -6.13 -8.13 6.59
N LEU A 91 -6.39 -9.18 5.79
CA LEU A 91 -5.33 -9.87 5.06
C LEU A 91 -4.69 -8.97 4.00
N GLY A 92 -5.49 -8.20 3.24
CA GLY A 92 -4.98 -7.30 2.21
C GLY A 92 -4.13 -6.17 2.80
N TYR A 93 -4.59 -5.53 3.88
CA TYR A 93 -3.80 -4.50 4.57
C TYR A 93 -2.60 -5.07 5.31
N GLY A 94 -2.76 -6.23 5.97
CA GLY A 94 -1.65 -6.92 6.61
C GLY A 94 -0.54 -7.25 5.63
N TRP A 95 -0.89 -7.73 4.44
CA TRP A 95 0.07 -7.97 3.37
C TRP A 95 0.73 -6.68 2.87
N LEU A 96 -0.05 -5.62 2.66
CA LEU A 96 0.48 -4.32 2.20
C LEU A 96 1.46 -3.71 3.21
N ILE A 97 1.12 -3.74 4.50
CA ILE A 97 2.00 -3.27 5.59
C ILE A 97 3.26 -4.13 5.65
N PHE A 98 3.12 -5.46 5.55
CA PHE A 98 4.26 -6.37 5.57
C PHE A 98 5.19 -6.15 4.38
N ALA A 99 4.65 -6.03 3.17
CA ALA A 99 5.42 -5.75 1.97
C ALA A 99 6.19 -4.44 2.08
N HIS A 100 5.52 -3.38 2.54
CA HIS A 100 6.16 -2.07 2.69
C HIS A 100 7.19 -2.02 3.84
N SER A 101 6.93 -2.71 4.96
CA SER A 101 7.87 -2.76 6.09
C SER A 101 9.12 -3.60 5.82
N SER A 102 9.05 -4.55 4.87
CA SER A 102 10.20 -5.37 4.48
C SER A 102 11.16 -4.68 3.52
N GLU A 103 10.80 -3.52 2.96
CA GLU A 103 11.69 -2.73 2.10
C GLU A 103 12.85 -2.10 2.89
N VAL A 104 12.68 -1.80 4.18
CA VAL A 104 13.75 -1.20 4.99
C VAL A 104 14.47 -2.28 5.79
N PRO A 105 15.77 -2.49 5.60
CA PRO A 105 16.55 -3.41 6.41
C PRO A 105 16.52 -3.04 7.90
N TYR A 106 16.48 -4.05 8.76
CA TYR A 106 16.45 -3.82 10.21
C TYR A 106 17.64 -2.97 10.68
N GLY A 107 17.37 -1.96 11.48
CA GLY A 107 18.38 -1.05 12.04
C GLY A 107 18.77 0.14 11.15
N TYR A 108 18.10 0.32 10.01
CA TYR A 108 18.27 1.49 9.14
C TYR A 108 17.07 2.40 9.23
N GLN A 109 17.29 3.71 9.13
CA GLN A 109 16.24 4.73 9.07
C GLN A 109 15.93 5.03 7.60
N TRP A 110 14.63 5.03 7.24
CA TRP A 110 14.19 5.49 5.92
C TRP A 110 14.48 6.97 5.74
N VAL A 111 15.14 7.34 4.63
CA VAL A 111 15.43 8.70 4.25
C VAL A 111 14.92 8.97 2.85
N THR A 112 14.26 10.09 2.65
CA THR A 112 13.81 10.57 1.35
C THR A 112 14.67 11.73 0.86
N TYR A 113 14.72 11.93 -0.45
CA TYR A 113 15.45 13.08 -1.03
C TYR A 113 14.92 14.43 -0.56
N GLU A 114 13.63 14.51 -0.21
CA GLU A 114 13.03 15.73 0.33
C GLU A 114 13.65 16.15 1.67
N MET A 115 14.01 15.19 2.52
CA MET A 115 14.67 15.44 3.80
C MET A 115 16.11 16.00 3.63
N LEU A 116 16.70 15.77 2.45
CA LEU A 116 18.05 16.22 2.11
C LEU A 116 18.05 17.56 1.34
N GLN A 117 16.85 18.08 0.98
CA GLN A 117 16.74 19.35 0.27
C GLN A 117 16.83 20.54 1.24
N PRO A 118 17.46 21.64 0.84
CA PRO A 118 17.45 22.89 1.61
C PRO A 118 16.02 23.40 1.81
N ASP A 119 15.74 23.92 3.00
CA ASP A 119 14.46 24.57 3.27
C ASP A 119 14.34 25.83 2.41
N PRO A 120 13.29 25.96 1.58
CA PRO A 120 13.06 27.15 0.76
C PRO A 120 12.93 28.43 1.58
N ASN A 121 12.60 28.32 2.89
CA ASN A 121 12.48 29.48 3.78
C ASN A 121 13.83 29.94 4.38
N THR A 122 14.88 29.13 4.26
CA THR A 122 16.23 29.42 4.78
C THR A 122 17.31 29.27 3.69
N PRO A 123 17.30 30.14 2.65
CA PRO A 123 18.18 29.97 1.48
C PRO A 123 19.68 30.14 1.79
N THR A 124 20.02 30.64 2.98
CA THR A 124 21.41 30.80 3.42
C THR A 124 22.07 29.48 3.85
N GLN A 125 21.30 28.43 4.12
CA GLN A 125 21.82 27.12 4.50
C GLN A 125 21.73 26.15 3.31
N PRO A 126 22.85 25.82 2.64
CA PRO A 126 22.85 24.95 1.48
C PRO A 126 22.52 23.47 1.83
N ILE A 127 22.69 23.10 3.11
CA ILE A 127 22.36 21.78 3.64
C ILE A 127 21.37 21.93 4.79
N PRO A 128 20.24 21.19 4.78
CA PRO A 128 19.25 21.26 5.84
C PRO A 128 19.80 20.66 7.14
N GLN A 129 19.34 21.16 8.28
CA GLN A 129 19.70 20.66 9.59
C GLN A 129 19.38 19.18 9.75
N THR A 130 18.26 18.72 9.14
CA THR A 130 17.84 17.31 9.11
C THR A 130 18.90 16.40 8.50
N ALA A 131 19.60 16.83 7.45
CA ALA A 131 20.67 16.05 6.84
C ALA A 131 21.92 16.00 7.76
N LEU A 132 22.25 17.11 8.43
CA LEU A 132 23.36 17.15 9.39
C LEU A 132 23.08 16.25 10.60
N ASP A 133 21.86 16.21 11.09
CA ASP A 133 21.44 15.34 12.20
C ASP A 133 21.50 13.84 11.85
N MET A 134 21.48 13.53 10.55
CA MET A 134 21.60 12.17 10.02
C MET A 134 23.03 11.78 9.66
N GLN A 135 24.01 12.67 9.85
CA GLN A 135 25.41 12.35 9.62
C GLN A 135 25.85 11.14 10.44
N ASP A 136 26.59 10.22 9.81
CA ASP A 136 27.09 8.96 10.38
C ASP A 136 26.00 7.98 10.85
N ARG A 137 24.71 8.28 10.62
CA ARG A 137 23.62 7.34 10.93
C ARG A 137 23.46 6.30 9.82
N LYS A 138 22.92 5.14 10.21
CA LYS A 138 22.53 4.09 9.30
C LYS A 138 21.20 4.47 8.63
N VAL A 139 21.24 4.73 7.35
CA VAL A 139 20.10 5.16 6.56
C VAL A 139 19.84 4.19 5.41
N PHE A 140 18.58 4.14 4.99
CA PHE A 140 18.15 3.45 3.79
C PHE A 140 17.47 4.45 2.86
N ILE A 141 17.90 4.49 1.61
CA ILE A 141 17.36 5.38 0.59
C ILE A 141 17.16 4.61 -0.70
N GLN A 142 16.08 4.93 -1.43
CA GLN A 142 15.80 4.36 -2.74
C GLN A 142 16.00 5.41 -3.83
N GLY A 143 16.51 4.99 -4.97
CA GLY A 143 16.73 5.87 -6.11
C GLY A 143 17.14 5.10 -7.36
N TYR A 144 17.55 5.86 -8.36
CA TYR A 144 18.00 5.35 -9.66
C TYR A 144 19.47 5.63 -9.87
N MET A 145 20.19 4.66 -10.43
CA MET A 145 21.57 4.85 -10.79
C MET A 145 21.71 5.81 -11.98
N GLN A 146 22.56 6.81 -11.83
CA GLN A 146 22.91 7.66 -12.97
C GLN A 146 23.77 6.86 -13.97
N PRO A 147 23.44 6.90 -15.27
CA PRO A 147 24.19 6.15 -16.28
C PRO A 147 25.64 6.58 -16.36
N ARG A 148 26.55 5.61 -16.36
CA ARG A 148 27.99 5.79 -16.57
C ARG A 148 28.49 4.87 -17.68
N ARG A 149 29.72 5.08 -18.15
CA ARG A 149 30.33 4.27 -19.21
C ARG A 149 30.54 2.79 -18.82
N ARG A 150 30.79 2.52 -17.54
CA ARG A 150 31.00 1.16 -17.01
C ARG A 150 29.65 0.61 -16.55
N GLN A 151 29.29 -0.58 -17.05
CA GLN A 151 28.02 -1.22 -16.74
C GLN A 151 28.11 -2.38 -15.73
N THR A 152 29.31 -2.91 -15.47
CA THR A 152 29.57 -4.04 -14.56
C THR A 152 30.80 -3.76 -13.69
N GLY A 153 30.87 -4.38 -12.51
CA GLY A 153 31.96 -4.18 -11.57
C GLY A 153 31.98 -2.77 -11.01
N ILE A 154 30.81 -2.19 -10.75
CA ILE A 154 30.66 -0.84 -10.26
C ILE A 154 30.81 -0.85 -8.76
N LYS A 155 31.81 -0.16 -8.23
CA LYS A 155 32.03 0.04 -6.78
C LYS A 155 31.56 1.41 -6.29
N GLU A 156 31.38 2.35 -7.20
CA GLU A 156 30.94 3.72 -6.90
C GLU A 156 30.01 4.23 -7.99
N PHE A 157 28.87 4.82 -7.58
CA PHE A 157 27.89 5.39 -8.49
C PHE A 157 27.15 6.57 -7.85
N ILE A 158 26.44 7.34 -8.68
CA ILE A 158 25.54 8.41 -8.23
C ILE A 158 24.12 7.86 -8.22
N LEU A 159 23.43 8.06 -7.11
CA LEU A 159 22.01 7.75 -6.92
C LEU A 159 21.21 9.04 -7.01
N CYS A 160 20.13 9.03 -7.80
CA CYS A 160 19.24 10.16 -8.05
C CYS A 160 17.78 9.79 -7.78
N PRO A 161 16.87 10.75 -7.49
CA PRO A 161 15.44 10.48 -7.26
C PRO A 161 14.70 10.00 -8.51
N SER A 162 15.25 10.22 -9.71
CA SER A 162 14.64 9.88 -10.99
C SER A 162 15.65 9.26 -11.94
N ASN A 163 15.16 8.41 -12.86
CA ASN A 163 15.98 7.70 -13.84
C ASN A 163 16.40 8.56 -15.05
N GLY A 164 15.92 9.81 -15.15
CA GLY A 164 16.28 10.70 -16.25
C GLY A 164 15.75 10.30 -17.63
N GLU A 165 14.79 9.37 -17.72
CA GLU A 165 14.24 8.90 -19.00
C GLU A 165 13.53 10.00 -19.81
N CYS A 166 13.11 11.07 -19.17
CA CYS A 166 12.54 12.23 -19.84
C CYS A 166 13.55 13.38 -19.90
N SER A 167 14.33 13.46 -20.96
CA SER A 167 15.27 14.57 -21.20
C SER A 167 14.61 15.96 -21.22
N PHE A 168 13.29 16.02 -21.43
CA PHE A 168 12.49 17.25 -21.39
C PHE A 168 11.87 17.56 -20.02
N CYS A 169 11.75 16.56 -19.14
CA CYS A 169 10.99 16.69 -17.90
C CYS A 169 11.86 16.98 -16.68
N ILE A 170 13.17 16.70 -16.74
CA ILE A 170 14.06 16.84 -15.59
C ILE A 170 15.27 17.65 -16.02
N PRO A 171 15.35 18.92 -15.58
CA PRO A 171 16.60 19.64 -15.59
C PRO A 171 17.63 18.82 -14.77
N ASN A 172 18.91 18.90 -15.15
CA ASN A 172 20.02 18.28 -14.42
C ASN A 172 19.74 18.22 -12.92
N PRO A 173 19.81 17.04 -12.26
CA PRO A 173 19.51 16.93 -10.84
C PRO A 173 20.36 17.93 -10.06
N LYS A 174 19.75 18.60 -9.10
CA LYS A 174 20.47 19.53 -8.21
C LYS A 174 21.55 18.75 -7.45
N ARG A 175 22.61 19.41 -7.06
CA ARG A 175 23.70 18.78 -6.27
C ARG A 175 23.19 18.09 -5.01
N THR A 176 22.16 18.66 -4.38
CA THR A 176 21.49 18.11 -3.19
C THR A 176 20.53 16.95 -3.49
N GLU A 177 20.23 16.69 -4.77
CA GLU A 177 19.44 15.55 -5.23
C GLU A 177 20.31 14.36 -5.65
N MET A 178 21.63 14.51 -5.58
CA MET A 178 22.59 13.47 -5.90
C MET A 178 23.22 12.92 -4.63
N ILE A 179 23.38 11.60 -4.58
CA ILE A 179 24.07 10.92 -3.48
C ILE A 179 25.16 10.05 -4.10
N ARG A 180 26.39 10.24 -3.70
CA ARG A 180 27.51 9.39 -4.09
C ARG A 180 27.49 8.13 -3.23
N VAL A 181 27.22 6.99 -3.83
CA VAL A 181 27.21 5.69 -3.18
C VAL A 181 28.56 5.03 -3.39
N VAL A 182 29.21 4.63 -2.29
CA VAL A 182 30.46 3.88 -2.27
C VAL A 182 30.19 2.52 -1.63
N LEU A 183 30.34 1.46 -2.41
CA LEU A 183 30.13 0.09 -1.93
C LEU A 183 31.31 -0.34 -1.05
N GLN A 184 31.01 -0.86 0.13
CA GLN A 184 32.02 -1.29 1.09
C GLN A 184 32.46 -2.73 0.84
N GLY A 185 33.75 -3.02 1.13
CA GLY A 185 34.34 -4.34 0.96
C GLY A 185 34.44 -4.77 -0.51
N ASP A 186 34.15 -6.04 -0.77
CA ASP A 186 34.22 -6.63 -2.11
C ASP A 186 32.89 -6.53 -2.88
N MET A 187 31.95 -5.69 -2.41
CA MET A 187 30.68 -5.50 -3.10
C MET A 187 30.88 -4.79 -4.42
N GLU A 188 30.29 -5.36 -5.45
CA GLU A 188 30.20 -4.80 -6.79
C GLU A 188 28.76 -4.92 -7.29
N THR A 189 28.36 -4.01 -8.15
CA THR A 189 27.05 -4.03 -8.76
C THR A 189 27.14 -3.83 -10.27
N PHE A 190 26.00 -3.96 -10.93
CA PHE A 190 25.85 -3.68 -12.36
C PHE A 190 24.85 -2.53 -12.54
N TYR A 191 24.95 -1.84 -13.66
CA TYR A 191 24.01 -0.77 -13.99
C TYR A 191 22.60 -1.33 -14.22
N THR A 192 21.63 -0.68 -13.59
CA THR A 192 20.21 -0.97 -13.78
C THR A 192 19.41 0.31 -13.94
N THR A 193 18.36 0.24 -14.76
CA THR A 193 17.37 1.32 -14.93
C THR A 193 16.25 1.24 -13.90
N HIS A 194 16.20 0.13 -13.14
CA HIS A 194 15.21 -0.04 -12.07
C HIS A 194 15.62 0.74 -10.82
N GLN A 195 14.63 1.07 -10.01
CA GLN A 195 14.85 1.66 -8.70
C GLN A 195 15.59 0.64 -7.81
N ILE A 196 16.62 1.09 -7.12
CA ILE A 196 17.40 0.29 -6.18
C ILE A 196 17.34 0.91 -4.78
N GLY A 197 17.35 0.06 -3.76
CA GLY A 197 17.46 0.44 -2.37
C GLY A 197 18.91 0.30 -1.89
N VAL A 198 19.42 1.33 -1.24
CA VAL A 198 20.79 1.35 -0.70
C VAL A 198 20.72 1.61 0.80
N ALA A 199 21.31 0.70 1.57
CA ALA A 199 21.45 0.85 3.02
C ALA A 199 22.93 1.05 3.39
N GLY A 200 23.21 2.08 4.19
CA GLY A 200 24.57 2.41 4.56
C GLY A 200 24.65 3.55 5.55
N ARG A 201 25.86 4.10 5.72
CA ARG A 201 26.11 5.27 6.57
C ARG A 201 26.14 6.53 5.73
N LEU A 202 25.30 7.50 6.10
CA LEU A 202 25.26 8.79 5.42
C LEU A 202 26.42 9.67 5.92
N ARG A 203 27.16 10.25 4.97
CA ARG A 203 28.14 11.29 5.24
C ARG A 203 27.76 12.57 4.52
N VAL A 204 27.92 13.67 5.21
CA VAL A 204 27.61 15.00 4.69
C VAL A 204 28.90 15.78 4.62
N ASP A 205 29.33 16.14 3.41
CA ASP A 205 30.55 16.99 3.19
C ASP A 205 30.20 18.08 2.18
N VAL A 206 30.10 19.29 2.69
CA VAL A 206 29.80 20.50 1.89
C VAL A 206 30.89 20.82 0.89
N ASN A 207 32.15 20.46 1.23
CA ASN A 207 33.36 20.81 0.48
C ASN A 207 33.86 19.63 -0.38
N ASP A 208 33.05 18.59 -0.59
CA ASP A 208 33.46 17.46 -1.42
C ASP A 208 33.86 17.92 -2.83
N PRO A 209 35.07 17.58 -3.31
CA PRO A 209 35.58 18.01 -4.61
C PRO A 209 34.72 17.48 -5.80
N SER A 210 33.90 16.44 -5.60
CA SER A 210 32.95 15.97 -6.62
C SER A 210 31.74 16.91 -6.80
N GLY A 211 31.55 17.85 -5.88
CA GLY A 211 30.43 18.77 -5.85
C GLY A 211 29.09 18.13 -5.40
N VAL A 212 29.12 16.88 -4.91
CA VAL A 212 27.97 16.17 -4.35
C VAL A 212 28.11 16.16 -2.83
N PRO A 213 27.25 16.88 -2.08
CA PRO A 213 27.41 17.06 -0.64
C PRO A 213 27.08 15.80 0.17
N TYR A 214 26.43 14.82 -0.43
CA TYR A 214 26.01 13.59 0.24
C TYR A 214 26.78 12.40 -0.30
N SER A 215 27.35 11.61 0.59
CA SER A 215 27.92 10.30 0.27
C SER A 215 27.36 9.23 1.19
N LEU A 216 27.17 8.02 0.67
CA LEU A 216 26.63 6.89 1.38
C LEU A 216 27.62 5.73 1.29
N ASP A 217 28.18 5.35 2.44
CA ASP A 217 29.00 4.14 2.57
C ASP A 217 28.05 2.95 2.64
N ALA A 218 27.82 2.31 1.50
CA ALA A 218 26.80 1.28 1.36
C ALA A 218 27.25 -0.06 1.95
N GLU A 219 26.43 -0.57 2.88
CA GLU A 219 26.60 -1.88 3.53
C GLU A 219 25.69 -2.96 2.90
N LYS A 220 24.58 -2.55 2.25
CA LYS A 220 23.62 -3.45 1.57
C LYS A 220 23.00 -2.79 0.35
N LEU A 221 22.68 -3.61 -0.67
CA LEU A 221 21.91 -3.26 -1.87
C LEU A 221 20.67 -4.17 -1.98
N GLN A 222 19.55 -3.58 -2.46
CA GLN A 222 18.29 -4.30 -2.74
C GLN A 222 17.73 -3.89 -4.09
#